data_3ba6ffc1fde97f64b46cd24f9ab97275
#
_entry.id   3ba6ffc1fde97f64b46cd24f9ab97275
#
_cell.length_a   1.000
_cell.length_b   1.000
_cell.length_c   1.000
_cell.angle_alpha   90.00
_cell.angle_beta   90.00
_cell.angle_gamma   90.00
#
_symmetry.space_group_name_H-M   'P 1'
#
loop_
_entity.id
_entity.type
_entity.pdbx_description
1 polymer ?
#
loop_
_entity_poly.entity_id
_entity_poly.type
_entity_poly.pdbx_seq_one_letter_code
_entity_poly.pdbx_strand_id
1 'polypeptide(L)'
;MNTMSYKGYAARVEYDDEDGLFVGHIAGIRDVVGFHGDTVAKLRLAFREAVDDYLETCRKASRAPQKPYSGRLMLRISPEVHARAATMAEASGKSLNQWAAETLAKG
;
A
#
# COMPACT_ATOMS: atom_id res chain seq x y z
N MET A 1 -3.64 9.06 -9.07
CA MET A 1 -2.65 9.65 -8.15
C MET A 1 -1.31 8.96 -8.35
N ASN A 2 -0.27 9.74 -8.55
CA ASN A 2 1.07 9.21 -8.73
C ASN A 2 1.77 9.09 -7.39
N THR A 3 2.19 7.89 -7.06
CA THR A 3 2.98 7.64 -5.85
C THR A 3 4.34 7.11 -6.24
N MET A 4 5.32 7.38 -5.40
CA MET A 4 6.64 6.79 -5.52
C MET A 4 6.55 5.32 -5.17
N SER A 5 6.94 4.44 -6.08
CA SER A 5 6.86 3.00 -5.85
C SER A 5 8.12 2.28 -6.34
N TYR A 6 8.43 1.14 -5.74
CA TYR A 6 9.60 0.35 -6.05
C TYR A 6 9.42 -1.06 -5.53
N LYS A 7 9.62 -2.06 -6.39
CA LYS A 7 9.49 -3.50 -6.06
C LYS A 7 8.17 -3.85 -5.34
N GLY A 8 7.08 -3.22 -5.75
CA GLY A 8 5.76 -3.47 -5.16
C GLY A 8 5.48 -2.72 -3.87
N TYR A 9 6.40 -1.89 -3.40
CA TYR A 9 6.22 -1.04 -2.23
C TYR A 9 5.99 0.40 -2.65
N ALA A 10 5.14 1.10 -1.91
CA ALA A 10 4.85 2.51 -2.14
C ALA A 10 5.34 3.35 -0.96
N ALA A 11 5.73 4.58 -1.25
CA ALA A 11 6.16 5.53 -0.24
C ALA A 11 5.00 6.42 0.18
N ARG A 12 4.88 6.66 1.47
CA ARG A 12 4.04 7.72 2.01
C ARG A 12 4.96 8.85 2.45
N VAL A 13 4.76 10.03 1.88
CA VAL A 13 5.69 11.16 2.02
C VAL A 13 4.98 12.37 2.62
N GLU A 14 5.65 13.05 3.55
CA GLU A 14 5.22 14.31 4.12
C GLU A 14 6.35 15.31 4.03
N TYR A 15 6.01 16.59 3.90
CA TYR A 15 6.99 17.67 3.93
C TYR A 15 7.12 18.21 5.35
N ASP A 16 8.35 18.26 5.85
CA ASP A 16 8.67 18.85 7.16
C ASP A 16 9.22 20.25 6.92
N ASP A 17 8.40 21.25 7.20
CA ASP A 17 8.75 22.66 6.98
C ASP A 17 9.85 23.15 7.94
N GLU A 18 9.88 22.63 9.17
CA GLU A 18 10.89 23.04 10.15
C GLU A 18 12.30 22.66 9.73
N ASP A 19 12.46 21.41 9.25
CA ASP A 19 13.75 20.88 8.86
C ASP A 19 14.02 21.03 7.36
N GLY A 20 13.03 21.49 6.58
CA GLY A 20 13.18 21.64 5.14
C GLY A 20 13.41 20.31 4.42
N LEU A 21 12.78 19.25 4.91
CA LEU A 21 12.97 17.89 4.41
C LEU A 21 11.66 17.27 4.00
N PHE A 22 11.75 16.35 3.04
CA PHE A 22 10.70 15.37 2.84
C PHE A 22 10.99 14.15 3.72
N VAL A 23 10.01 13.70 4.46
CA VAL A 23 10.10 12.52 5.32
C VAL A 23 9.10 11.50 4.82
N GLY A 24 9.54 10.27 4.68
CA GLY A 24 8.67 9.22 4.19
C GLY A 24 8.82 7.92 4.95
N HIS A 25 7.90 7.01 4.69
CA HIS A 25 7.99 5.64 5.17
C HIS A 25 7.34 4.70 4.15
N ILE A 26 7.70 3.42 4.24
CA ILE A 26 7.08 2.40 3.38
C ILE A 26 5.64 2.20 3.85
N ALA A 27 4.69 2.40 2.94
CA ALA A 27 3.28 2.32 3.24
C ALA A 27 2.79 0.87 3.34
N GLY A 28 1.80 0.63 4.17
CA GLY A 28 1.03 -0.62 4.18
C GLY A 28 1.70 -1.83 4.81
N ILE A 29 2.84 -1.67 5.46
CA ILE A 29 3.48 -2.74 6.23
C ILE A 29 3.49 -2.39 7.72
N ARG A 30 3.61 -3.40 8.59
CA ARG A 30 3.63 -3.18 10.04
C ARG A 30 4.96 -2.64 10.53
N ASP A 31 6.04 -3.06 9.89
CA ASP A 31 7.37 -2.58 10.21
C ASP A 31 7.49 -1.11 9.86
N VAL A 32 8.12 -0.33 10.71
CA VAL A 32 8.34 1.09 10.47
C VAL A 32 9.68 1.26 9.76
N VAL A 33 9.61 1.57 8.47
CA VAL A 33 10.81 1.80 7.65
C VAL A 33 10.74 3.22 7.11
N GLY A 34 11.52 4.09 7.69
CA GLY A 34 11.55 5.52 7.34
C GLY A 34 12.76 5.90 6.49
N PHE A 35 12.62 7.00 5.80
CA PHE A 35 13.67 7.59 4.98
C PHE A 35 13.39 9.08 4.81
N HIS A 36 14.38 9.83 4.36
CA HIS A 36 14.21 11.27 4.16
C HIS A 36 15.14 11.77 3.04
N GLY A 37 14.87 12.96 2.56
CA GLY A 37 15.69 13.65 1.59
C GLY A 37 15.29 15.12 1.47
N ASP A 38 16.23 15.98 1.15
CA ASP A 38 15.97 17.41 1.00
C ASP A 38 15.57 17.80 -0.43
N THR A 39 15.66 16.87 -1.36
CA THR A 39 15.16 17.01 -2.74
C THR A 39 14.36 15.78 -3.11
N VAL A 40 13.52 15.90 -4.15
CA VAL A 40 12.77 14.76 -4.65
C VAL A 40 13.69 13.64 -5.13
N ALA A 41 14.79 13.99 -5.82
CA ALA A 41 15.76 13.00 -6.29
C ALA A 41 16.41 12.23 -5.15
N LYS A 42 16.82 12.93 -4.09
CA LYS A 42 17.42 12.31 -2.91
C LYS A 42 16.41 11.47 -2.15
N LEU A 43 15.16 11.95 -2.03
CA LEU A 43 14.09 11.20 -1.40
C LEU A 43 13.82 9.89 -2.14
N ARG A 44 13.77 9.92 -3.46
CA ARG A 44 13.53 8.73 -4.29
C ARG A 44 14.65 7.71 -4.10
N LEU A 45 15.89 8.16 -4.10
CA LEU A 45 17.03 7.28 -3.86
C LEU A 45 16.98 6.68 -2.46
N ALA A 46 16.69 7.49 -1.44
CA ALA A 46 16.57 7.04 -0.06
C ALA A 46 15.45 6.00 0.09
N PHE A 47 14.32 6.19 -0.59
CA PHE A 47 13.22 5.24 -0.59
C PHE A 47 13.66 3.89 -1.17
N ARG A 48 14.32 3.90 -2.33
CA ARG A 48 14.78 2.66 -2.97
C ARG A 48 15.80 1.92 -2.11
N GLU A 49 16.72 2.65 -1.50
CA GLU A 49 17.68 2.07 -0.56
C GLU A 49 16.99 1.48 0.65
N ALA A 50 15.97 2.16 1.17
CA ALA A 50 15.19 1.66 2.31
C ALA A 50 14.45 0.36 1.98
N VAL A 51 13.86 0.27 0.80
CA VAL A 51 13.19 -0.96 0.34
C VAL A 51 14.20 -2.10 0.20
N ASP A 52 15.32 -1.85 -0.49
CA ASP A 52 16.35 -2.87 -0.68
C ASP A 52 16.93 -3.35 0.63
N ASP A 53 17.16 -2.43 1.57
CA ASP A 53 17.67 -2.74 2.90
C ASP A 53 16.66 -3.55 3.71
N TYR A 54 15.39 -3.19 3.63
CA TYR A 54 14.32 -3.94 4.28
C TYR A 54 14.26 -5.39 3.79
N LEU A 55 14.29 -5.57 2.45
CA LEU A 55 14.25 -6.90 1.85
C LEU A 55 15.48 -7.73 2.24
N GLU A 56 16.66 -7.12 2.26
CA GLU A 56 17.89 -7.78 2.67
C GLU A 56 17.87 -8.17 4.14
N THR A 57 17.36 -7.29 5.00
CA THR A 57 17.23 -7.57 6.43
C THR A 57 16.28 -8.75 6.66
N CYS A 58 15.16 -8.80 5.95
CA CYS A 58 14.23 -9.93 6.02
C CYS A 58 14.89 -11.24 5.57
N ARG A 59 15.67 -11.19 4.49
CA ARG A 59 16.39 -12.35 3.97
C ARG A 59 17.39 -12.89 5.00
N LYS A 60 18.18 -12.02 5.60
CA LYS A 60 19.16 -12.39 6.62
C LYS A 60 18.52 -12.99 7.86
N ALA A 61 17.33 -12.50 8.23
CA ALA A 61 16.60 -13.01 9.39
C ALA A 61 15.75 -14.23 9.05
N SER A 62 15.80 -14.74 7.82
CA SER A 62 14.96 -15.84 7.33
C SER A 62 13.47 -15.57 7.55
N ARG A 63 13.08 -14.31 7.37
CA ARG A 63 11.72 -13.82 7.57
C ARG A 63 11.17 -13.35 6.22
N ALA A 64 9.93 -13.75 5.92
CA ALA A 64 9.28 -13.26 4.71
C ALA A 64 8.99 -11.76 4.82
N PRO A 65 9.32 -10.95 3.80
CA PRO A 65 8.98 -9.54 3.83
C PRO A 65 7.47 -9.34 3.77
N GLN A 66 6.98 -8.34 4.47
CA GLN A 66 5.56 -7.99 4.43
C GLN A 66 5.21 -7.41 3.07
N LYS A 67 4.04 -7.78 2.56
CA LYS A 67 3.53 -7.29 1.27
C LYS A 67 2.28 -6.46 1.53
N PRO A 68 2.29 -5.17 1.21
CA PRO A 68 1.16 -4.29 1.50
C PRO A 68 -0.08 -4.63 0.68
N TYR A 69 0.10 -5.15 -0.53
CA TYR A 69 -1.00 -5.42 -1.44
C TYR A 69 -1.03 -6.90 -1.81
N SER A 70 -1.59 -7.70 -0.88
CA SER A 70 -1.59 -9.16 -1.00
C SER A 70 -2.74 -9.71 -1.86
N GLY A 71 -3.69 -8.88 -2.25
CA GLY A 71 -4.93 -9.31 -2.89
C GLY A 71 -6.04 -9.65 -1.89
N ARG A 72 -5.78 -9.48 -0.60
CA ARG A 72 -6.79 -9.66 0.46
C ARG A 72 -7.18 -8.30 1.01
N LEU A 73 -8.48 -8.06 1.07
CA LEU A 73 -9.03 -6.79 1.54
C LEU A 73 -10.20 -7.08 2.47
N MET A 74 -10.14 -6.53 3.68
CA MET A 74 -11.25 -6.57 4.62
C MET A 74 -11.86 -5.18 4.70
N LEU A 75 -13.18 -5.09 4.44
CA LEU A 75 -13.90 -3.82 4.51
C LEU A 75 -14.92 -3.87 5.63
N ARG A 76 -15.04 -2.76 6.36
CA ARG A 76 -16.15 -2.53 7.28
C ARG A 76 -17.12 -1.57 6.60
N ILE A 77 -18.28 -2.08 6.27
CA ILE A 77 -19.35 -1.31 5.61
C ILE A 77 -20.63 -1.49 6.39
N SER A 78 -21.61 -0.62 6.15
CA SER A 78 -22.91 -0.74 6.82
C SER A 78 -23.62 -1.99 6.35
N PRO A 79 -24.50 -2.58 7.18
CA PRO A 79 -25.30 -3.73 6.77
C PRO A 79 -26.12 -3.48 5.51
N GLU A 80 -26.62 -2.27 5.32
CA GLU A 80 -27.38 -1.90 4.13
C GLU A 80 -26.52 -1.94 2.86
N VAL A 81 -25.31 -1.44 2.94
CA VAL A 81 -24.35 -1.47 1.81
C VAL A 81 -23.95 -2.91 1.51
N HIS A 82 -23.70 -3.70 2.56
CA HIS A 82 -23.37 -5.12 2.40
C HIS A 82 -24.52 -5.88 1.72
N ALA A 83 -25.76 -5.68 2.16
CA ALA A 83 -26.94 -6.31 1.57
C ALA A 83 -27.12 -5.91 0.11
N ARG A 84 -26.94 -4.64 -0.21
CA ARG A 84 -27.03 -4.14 -1.59
C ARG A 84 -25.97 -4.77 -2.49
N ALA A 85 -24.73 -4.81 -2.02
CA ALA A 85 -23.65 -5.43 -2.77
C ALA A 85 -23.89 -6.92 -3.03
N ALA A 86 -24.33 -7.64 -2.02
CA ALA A 86 -24.66 -9.06 -2.14
C ALA A 86 -25.81 -9.31 -3.15
N THR A 87 -26.85 -8.46 -3.10
CA THR A 87 -27.99 -8.54 -4.02
C THR A 87 -27.54 -8.25 -5.46
N MET A 88 -26.71 -7.24 -5.65
CA MET A 88 -26.18 -6.89 -6.97
C MET A 88 -25.31 -8.01 -7.55
N ALA A 89 -24.50 -8.62 -6.71
CA ALA A 89 -23.66 -9.75 -7.12
C ALA A 89 -24.53 -10.94 -7.56
N GLU A 90 -25.52 -11.29 -6.76
CA GLU A 90 -26.45 -12.39 -7.06
C GLU A 90 -27.24 -12.14 -8.35
N ALA A 91 -27.74 -10.92 -8.54
CA ALA A 91 -28.45 -10.53 -9.77
C ALA A 91 -27.56 -10.62 -11.00
N SER A 92 -26.26 -10.46 -10.83
CA SER A 92 -25.27 -10.54 -11.92
C SER A 92 -24.77 -11.97 -12.13
N GLY A 93 -25.20 -12.94 -11.34
CA GLY A 93 -24.72 -14.31 -11.42
C GLY A 93 -23.27 -14.48 -10.97
N LYS A 94 -22.80 -13.60 -10.10
CA LYS A 94 -21.40 -13.59 -9.62
C LYS A 94 -21.36 -13.76 -8.11
N SER A 95 -20.22 -14.26 -7.61
CA SER A 95 -19.96 -14.22 -6.17
C SER A 95 -19.78 -12.76 -5.74
N LEU A 96 -20.01 -12.48 -4.46
CA LEU A 96 -19.77 -11.14 -3.92
C LEU A 96 -18.32 -10.71 -4.15
N ASN A 97 -17.38 -11.62 -3.97
CA ASN A 97 -15.96 -11.35 -4.20
C ASN A 97 -15.68 -10.97 -5.66
N GLN A 98 -16.22 -11.70 -6.61
CA GLN A 98 -16.05 -11.39 -8.03
C GLN A 98 -16.67 -10.04 -8.39
N TRP A 99 -17.89 -9.81 -7.93
CA TRP A 99 -18.58 -8.54 -8.17
C TRP A 99 -17.79 -7.35 -7.59
N ALA A 100 -17.32 -7.49 -6.33
CA ALA A 100 -16.54 -6.46 -5.66
C ALA A 100 -15.23 -6.20 -6.40
N ALA A 101 -14.51 -7.23 -6.80
CA ALA A 101 -13.25 -7.09 -7.53
C ALA A 101 -13.45 -6.34 -8.85
N GLU A 102 -14.48 -6.67 -9.61
CA GLU A 102 -14.80 -6.00 -10.86
C GLU A 102 -15.21 -4.54 -10.66
N THR A 103 -16.01 -4.29 -9.63
CA THR A 103 -16.46 -2.92 -9.29
C THR A 103 -15.28 -2.05 -8.88
N LEU A 104 -14.37 -2.56 -8.05
CA LEU A 104 -13.17 -1.85 -7.62
C LEU A 104 -12.21 -1.60 -8.80
N ALA A 105 -12.11 -2.55 -9.72
CA ALA A 105 -11.27 -2.40 -10.91
C ALA A 105 -11.75 -1.29 -11.83
N LYS A 106 -13.06 -1.01 -11.87
CA LYS A 106 -13.65 0.07 -12.67
C LYS A 106 -13.47 1.44 -12.03
N GLY A 107 -13.38 1.46 -10.73
CA GLY A 107 -13.24 2.69 -9.96
C GLY A 107 -11.90 3.33 -10.11
#